data_dd6742d78cf0e9a012cb5ffbe8d5b1d1
#
_entry.id   dd6742d78cf0e9a012cb5ffbe8d5b1d1
#
_cell.length_a   1.000
_cell.length_b   1.000
_cell.length_c   1.000
_cell.angle_alpha   90.00
_cell.angle_beta   90.00
_cell.angle_gamma   90.00
#
_symmetry.space_group_name_H-M   'P 1'
#
loop_
_entity.id
_entity.type
_entity.pdbx_description
1 polymer ?
#
loop_
_entity_poly.entity_id
_entity_poly.type
_entity_poly.pdbx_seq_one_letter_code
_entity_poly.pdbx_strand_id
1 'polypeptide(L)' 'MKPSEVARLQRYLRDKFGTERIILGPKTRKDGSVEVSLGGEFIGIIYRDEEDGEVSYAFHMAIMEMDLPPAA' A
#
# COMPACT_ATOMS: atom_id res chain seq x y z
N MET A 1 4.41 -4.48 10.91
CA MET A 1 2.97 -4.80 10.93
C MET A 1 2.73 -6.26 11.15
N LYS A 2 1.67 -6.58 11.87
CA LYS A 2 1.26 -7.97 12.07
C LYS A 2 0.64 -8.54 10.79
N PRO A 3 0.75 -9.84 10.55
CA PRO A 3 0.10 -10.43 9.35
C PRO A 3 -1.39 -10.14 9.26
N SER A 4 -2.10 -10.07 10.39
CA SER A 4 -3.52 -9.76 10.40
C SER A 4 -3.79 -8.33 9.92
N GLU A 5 -2.91 -7.38 10.26
CA GLU A 5 -3.04 -6.02 9.80
C GLU A 5 -2.83 -5.94 8.29
N VAL A 6 -1.81 -6.65 7.79
CA VAL A 6 -1.52 -6.69 6.36
C VAL A 6 -2.70 -7.27 5.57
N ALA A 7 -3.26 -8.36 6.06
CA ALA A 7 -4.41 -9.00 5.40
C ALA A 7 -5.63 -8.07 5.37
N ARG A 8 -5.89 -7.35 6.46
CA ARG A 8 -7.02 -6.43 6.53
C ARG A 8 -6.83 -5.23 5.61
N LEU A 9 -5.60 -4.70 5.56
CA LEU A 9 -5.28 -3.60 4.65
C LEU A 9 -5.41 -4.02 3.20
N GLN A 10 -4.93 -5.22 2.86
CA GLN A 10 -5.05 -5.74 1.50
C GLN A 10 -6.51 -5.85 1.08
N ARG A 11 -7.36 -6.40 1.96
CA ARG A 11 -8.78 -6.50 1.67
C ARG A 11 -9.42 -5.13 1.49
N TYR A 12 -9.08 -4.20 2.37
CA TYR A 12 -9.61 -2.84 2.29
C TYR A 12 -9.23 -2.17 0.97
N LEU A 13 -7.96 -2.26 0.58
CA LEU A 13 -7.48 -1.62 -0.65
C LEU A 13 -8.07 -2.27 -1.90
N ARG A 14 -8.22 -3.58 -1.91
CA ARG A 14 -8.86 -4.29 -3.02
C ARG A 14 -10.29 -3.81 -3.21
N ASP A 15 -11.04 -3.65 -2.13
CA ASP A 15 -12.41 -3.16 -2.19
C ASP A 15 -12.45 -1.70 -2.61
N LYS A 16 -11.53 -0.89 -2.07
CA LYS A 16 -11.48 0.54 -2.33
C LYS A 16 -11.17 0.84 -3.79
N PHE A 17 -10.22 0.12 -4.36
CA PHE A 17 -9.80 0.33 -5.75
C PHE A 17 -10.49 -0.61 -6.74
N GLY A 18 -11.35 -1.49 -6.26
CA GLY A 18 -12.11 -2.36 -7.14
C GLY A 18 -11.28 -3.37 -7.92
N THR A 19 -10.19 -3.86 -7.34
CA THR A 19 -9.33 -4.83 -8.01
C THR A 19 -8.76 -5.84 -7.02
N GLU A 20 -8.73 -7.11 -7.44
CA GLU A 20 -8.11 -8.18 -6.66
C GLU A 20 -6.61 -8.28 -6.92
N ARG A 21 -6.06 -7.41 -7.76
CA ARG A 21 -4.65 -7.49 -8.16
C ARG A 21 -3.71 -6.73 -7.24
N ILE A 22 -4.24 -6.09 -6.19
CA ILE A 22 -3.43 -5.42 -5.17
C ILE A 22 -2.92 -6.46 -4.19
N ILE A 23 -1.61 -6.47 -3.97
CA ILE A 23 -0.94 -7.38 -3.05
C ILE A 23 -0.03 -6.58 -2.14
N LEU A 24 -0.14 -6.82 -0.83
CA LEU A 24 0.72 -6.23 0.18
C LEU A 24 1.74 -7.26 0.64
N GLY A 25 2.99 -6.88 0.64
CA GLY A 25 4.06 -7.78 1.01
C GLY A 25 4.86 -8.23 -0.18
N PRO A 26 5.47 -9.40 -0.12
CA PRO A 26 5.34 -10.44 0.92
C PRO A 26 6.05 -10.15 2.23
N LYS A 27 6.97 -9.17 2.26
CA LYS A 27 7.74 -8.92 3.47
C LYS A 27 7.44 -7.54 4.05
N THR A 28 7.42 -7.48 5.39
CA THR A 28 7.44 -6.22 6.11
C THR A 28 8.87 -5.68 6.08
N ARG A 29 9.02 -4.41 5.76
CA ARG A 29 10.32 -3.77 5.74
C ARG A 29 10.84 -3.55 7.16
N LYS A 30 12.14 -3.23 7.29
CA LYS A 30 12.78 -3.04 8.59
C LYS A 30 12.13 -1.94 9.41
N ASP A 31 11.58 -0.92 8.77
CA ASP A 31 10.90 0.18 9.43
C ASP A 31 9.44 -0.11 9.77
N GLY A 32 9.00 -1.34 9.55
CA GLY A 32 7.62 -1.74 9.81
C GLY A 32 6.65 -1.44 8.69
N SER A 33 7.11 -0.85 7.60
CA SER A 33 6.25 -0.58 6.45
C SER A 33 6.10 -1.82 5.58
N VAL A 34 5.12 -1.80 4.68
CA VAL A 34 4.87 -2.92 3.77
C VAL A 34 4.75 -2.39 2.34
N GLU A 35 5.30 -3.16 1.40
CA GLU A 35 5.24 -2.80 -0.01
C GLU A 35 3.90 -3.18 -0.62
N VAL A 36 3.46 -2.36 -1.58
CA VAL A 36 2.21 -2.58 -2.30
C VAL A 36 2.53 -2.78 -3.77
N SER A 37 1.96 -3.85 -4.35
CA SER A 37 2.08 -4.13 -5.77
C SER A 37 0.70 -4.21 -6.39
N LEU A 38 0.62 -3.85 -7.66
CA LEU A 38 -0.61 -3.97 -8.44
C LEU A 38 -0.28 -4.67 -9.74
N GLY A 39 -0.87 -5.84 -9.94
CA GLY A 39 -0.60 -6.61 -11.14
C GLY A 39 0.86 -7.01 -11.30
N GLY A 40 1.56 -7.20 -10.19
CA GLY A 40 2.97 -7.56 -10.20
C GLY A 40 3.93 -6.38 -10.26
N GLU A 41 3.41 -5.17 -10.33
CA GLU A 41 4.22 -3.95 -10.37
C GLU A 41 4.22 -3.27 -9.01
N PHE A 42 5.39 -2.95 -8.50
CA PHE A 42 5.53 -2.19 -7.25
C PHE A 42 4.97 -0.78 -7.46
N ILE A 43 4.03 -0.37 -6.60
CA ILE A 43 3.41 0.95 -6.75
C ILE A 43 3.57 1.85 -5.53
N GLY A 44 3.89 1.29 -4.36
CA GLY A 44 4.03 2.17 -3.20
C GLY A 44 4.27 1.41 -1.91
N ILE A 45 4.23 2.16 -0.81
CA ILE A 45 4.56 1.65 0.51
C ILE A 45 3.51 2.16 1.50
N ILE A 46 3.08 1.28 2.40
CA ILE A 46 2.17 1.66 3.48
C ILE A 46 2.95 1.71 4.79
N TYR A 47 2.79 2.80 5.51
CA TYR A 47 3.35 3.02 6.83
C TYR A 47 2.25 2.96 7.87
N ARG A 48 2.56 2.34 9.01
CA ARG A 48 1.66 2.33 10.16
C ARG A 48 2.09 3.44 11.10
N ASP A 49 1.14 4.24 11.54
CA ASP A 49 1.38 5.30 12.50
C ASP A 49 0.47 5.09 13.69
N GLU A 50 1.02 5.24 14.88
CA GLU A 50 0.25 5.13 16.10
C GLU A 50 0.52 6.35 16.97
N GLU A 51 -0.53 7.12 17.26
CA GLU A 51 -0.41 8.34 18.03
C GLU A 51 -1.59 8.44 18.99
N ASP A 52 -1.28 8.63 20.26
CA ASP A 52 -2.29 8.76 21.33
C ASP A 52 -3.28 7.58 21.36
N GLY A 53 -2.79 6.39 21.08
CA GLY A 53 -3.61 5.19 21.08
C GLY A 53 -4.42 4.96 19.81
N GLU A 54 -4.34 5.88 18.87
CA GLU A 54 -5.01 5.72 17.58
C GLU A 54 -4.04 5.23 16.54
N VAL A 55 -4.47 4.26 15.75
CA VAL A 55 -3.67 3.67 14.67
C VAL A 55 -4.20 4.16 13.33
N SER A 56 -3.30 4.63 12.50
CA SER A 56 -3.65 4.99 11.13
C SER A 56 -2.61 4.40 10.19
N TYR A 57 -2.96 4.36 8.91
CA TYR A 57 -2.06 3.83 7.88
C TYR A 57 -1.99 4.85 6.75
N ALA A 58 -0.77 5.13 6.30
CA ALA A 58 -0.55 6.05 5.20
C ALA A 58 0.02 5.29 4.02
N PHE A 59 -0.62 5.44 2.86
CA PHE A 59 -0.16 4.83 1.63
C PHE A 59 0.54 5.89 0.78
N HIS A 60 1.82 5.66 0.50
CA HIS A 60 2.64 6.58 -0.30
C HIS A 60 2.90 5.94 -1.64
N MET A 61 2.47 6.59 -2.69
CA MET A 61 2.67 6.13 -4.06
C MET A 61 3.39 7.22 -4.85
N ALA A 62 4.54 6.86 -5.41
CA ALA A 62 5.30 7.78 -6.26
C ALA A 62 4.77 7.70 -7.68
N ILE A 63 4.44 8.85 -8.25
CA ILE A 63 3.97 8.93 -9.64
C ILE A 63 5.03 9.69 -10.42
N MET A 64 5.68 9.01 -11.35
CA MET A 64 6.72 9.60 -12.16
C MET A 64 6.09 10.35 -13.32
N GLU A 65 6.65 11.50 -13.64
CA GLU A 65 6.11 12.30 -14.75
C GLU A 65 6.07 11.50 -16.06
N MET A 66 7.09 10.67 -16.28
CA MET A 66 7.17 9.85 -17.49
C MET A 66 6.04 8.84 -17.61
N ASP A 67 5.37 8.51 -16.49
CA ASP A 67 4.27 7.55 -16.48
C ASP A 67 2.92 8.22 -16.73
N LEU A 68 2.89 9.53 -16.74
CA LEU A 68 1.65 10.26 -16.98
C LEU A 68 1.27 10.22 -18.46
N PRO A 69 -0.04 10.18 -18.76
CA PRO A 69 -0.46 10.28 -20.15
C PRO A 69 -0.13 11.66 -20.70
N PRO A 70 0.01 11.79 -22.03
CA PRO A 70 0.29 13.09 -22.60
C PRO A 70 -0.86 14.07 -22.36
N ALA A 71 -0.52 15.36 -22.26
CA ALA A 71 -1.53 16.39 -22.09
C ALA A 71 -2.47 16.42 -23.29
N ALA A 72 -3.76 16.54 -23.00
CA ALA A 72 -4.77 16.56 -24.05
C ALA A 72 -4.84 17.91 -24.75
#